data_b955b802b6719452923fb554c8647e6d
#
_entry.id   b955b802b6719452923fb554c8647e6d
#
_cell.length_a   1.000
_cell.length_b   1.000
_cell.length_c   1.000
_cell.angle_alpha   90.00
_cell.angle_beta   90.00
_cell.angle_gamma   90.00
#
_symmetry.space_group_name_H-M   'P 1'
#
loop_
_entity.id
_entity.type
_entity.pdbx_description
1 polymer ?
#
loop_
_entity_poly.entity_id
_entity_poly.type
_entity_poly.pdbx_seq_one_letter_code
_entity_poly.pdbx_strand_id
1 'polypeptide(L)'
;MSTIHLHQTTTSTPEQYVAGLTDFGAGRSKLFGNSADEYLKVHHLGRLEADVTEGSGGIWERLHYDWSDPNRVVLKTTDSNVWGGASGHTYTFTRQPNGTTDIDVVVVREGKNLKGWMLGLVLGTIGRRVLKKAFENSVKAIEARKGAARAAGAL
;
A
#
# COMPACT_ATOMS: atom_id res chain seq x y z
N MET A 1 14.75 13.16 -4.43
CA MET A 1 13.82 12.05 -4.74
C MET A 1 14.42 10.75 -4.25
N SER A 2 13.62 9.92 -3.60
CA SER A 2 14.03 8.59 -3.13
C SER A 2 13.19 7.54 -3.82
N THR A 3 13.84 6.47 -4.29
CA THR A 3 13.17 5.31 -4.89
C THR A 3 13.58 4.07 -4.10
N ILE A 4 12.59 3.33 -3.61
CA ILE A 4 12.81 2.14 -2.79
C ILE A 4 12.11 0.96 -3.45
N HIS A 5 12.84 -0.15 -3.60
CA HIS A 5 12.33 -1.41 -4.12
C HIS A 5 12.16 -2.39 -2.98
N LEU A 6 10.97 -2.98 -2.86
CA LEU A 6 10.63 -3.97 -1.86
C LEU A 6 10.08 -5.22 -2.54
N HIS A 7 10.31 -6.38 -1.93
CA HIS A 7 9.84 -7.67 -2.42
C HIS A 7 9.32 -8.53 -1.27
N GLN A 8 8.19 -9.18 -1.49
CA GLN A 8 7.64 -10.19 -0.60
C GLN A 8 7.02 -11.33 -1.40
N THR A 9 7.06 -12.53 -0.84
CA THR A 9 6.31 -13.67 -1.36
C THR A 9 5.14 -13.94 -0.43
N THR A 10 3.96 -14.21 -1.00
CA THR A 10 2.74 -14.46 -0.22
C THR A 10 2.00 -15.70 -0.72
N THR A 11 1.25 -16.32 0.18
CA THR A 11 0.30 -17.39 -0.18
C THR A 11 -1.01 -16.86 -0.73
N SER A 12 -1.25 -15.55 -0.65
CA SER A 12 -2.41 -14.90 -1.24
C SER A 12 -2.30 -14.88 -2.77
N THR A 13 -3.42 -15.01 -3.47
CA THR A 13 -3.47 -14.73 -4.90
C THR A 13 -3.36 -13.22 -5.12
N PRO A 14 -2.99 -12.76 -6.34
CA PRO A 14 -3.05 -11.33 -6.66
C PRO A 14 -4.41 -10.71 -6.35
N GLU A 15 -5.49 -11.41 -6.69
CA GLU A 15 -6.86 -10.94 -6.45
C GLU A 15 -7.15 -10.75 -4.95
N GLN A 16 -6.68 -11.68 -4.12
CA GLN A 16 -6.84 -11.58 -2.66
C GLN A 16 -6.04 -10.42 -2.08
N TYR A 17 -4.82 -10.21 -2.56
CA TYR A 17 -4.01 -9.08 -2.13
C TYR A 17 -4.61 -7.74 -2.56
N VAL A 18 -5.03 -7.63 -3.82
CA VAL A 18 -5.70 -6.44 -4.35
C VAL A 18 -6.99 -6.15 -3.58
N ALA A 19 -7.77 -7.17 -3.24
CA ALA A 19 -8.97 -7.01 -2.42
C ALA A 19 -8.66 -6.40 -1.04
N GLY A 20 -7.58 -6.81 -0.41
CA GLY A 20 -7.11 -6.21 0.85
C GLY A 20 -6.60 -4.78 0.66
N LEU A 21 -5.79 -4.56 -0.35
CA LEU A 21 -5.19 -3.25 -0.67
C LEU A 21 -6.26 -2.20 -1.01
N THR A 22 -7.34 -2.62 -1.62
CA THR A 22 -8.45 -1.74 -2.05
C THR A 22 -9.67 -1.80 -1.13
N ASP A 23 -9.54 -2.40 0.02
CA ASP A 23 -10.56 -2.36 1.06
C ASP A 23 -10.36 -1.09 1.91
N PHE A 24 -11.19 -0.09 1.67
CA PHE A 24 -11.18 1.20 2.35
C PHE A 24 -12.22 1.28 3.47
N GLY A 25 -12.69 0.14 3.95
CA GLY A 25 -13.65 0.07 5.04
C GLY A 25 -13.02 0.22 6.43
N ALA A 26 -13.84 0.16 7.45
CA ALA A 26 -13.40 0.23 8.84
C ALA A 26 -12.38 -0.88 9.15
N GLY A 27 -11.35 -0.54 9.94
CA GLY A 27 -10.30 -1.48 10.30
C GLY A 27 -9.17 -1.59 9.28
N ARG A 28 -9.11 -0.71 8.29
CA ARG A 28 -8.01 -0.67 7.33
C ARG A 28 -6.64 -0.54 8.01
N SER A 29 -6.55 0.15 9.13
CA SER A 29 -5.31 0.28 9.93
C SER A 29 -4.75 -1.06 10.40
N LYS A 30 -5.57 -2.09 10.51
CA LYS A 30 -5.13 -3.46 10.84
C LYS A 30 -4.41 -4.13 9.68
N LEU A 31 -4.69 -3.71 8.44
CA LEU A 31 -4.01 -4.19 7.23
C LEU A 31 -2.80 -3.33 6.90
N PHE A 32 -2.94 -2.02 7.00
CA PHE A 32 -1.93 -1.04 6.65
C PHE A 32 -1.76 -0.05 7.80
N GLY A 33 -0.70 -0.19 8.58
CA GLY A 33 -0.46 0.61 9.78
C GLY A 33 -0.25 2.10 9.53
N ASN A 34 0.07 2.50 8.30
CA ASN A 34 0.18 3.90 7.89
C ASN A 34 -1.14 4.52 7.41
N SER A 35 -2.23 3.76 7.47
CA SER A 35 -3.58 4.22 7.13
C SER A 35 -4.45 4.21 8.38
N ALA A 36 -4.32 5.25 9.21
CA ALA A 36 -5.09 5.39 10.43
C ALA A 36 -6.54 5.79 10.11
N ASP A 37 -7.48 5.26 10.89
CA ASP A 37 -8.91 5.43 10.63
C ASP A 37 -9.33 6.90 10.61
N GLU A 38 -8.75 7.75 11.48
CA GLU A 38 -9.05 9.19 11.54
C GLU A 38 -8.61 9.98 10.31
N TYR A 39 -7.67 9.46 9.52
CA TYR A 39 -7.20 10.09 8.27
C TYR A 39 -7.96 9.61 7.04
N LEU A 40 -8.56 8.42 7.13
CA LEU A 40 -9.14 7.75 5.97
C LEU A 40 -10.37 8.48 5.46
N LYS A 41 -10.32 8.91 4.20
CA LYS A 41 -11.45 9.53 3.51
C LYS A 41 -11.50 9.04 2.07
N VAL A 42 -12.59 8.39 1.71
CA VAL A 42 -12.84 7.94 0.34
C VAL A 42 -13.55 9.08 -0.41
N HIS A 43 -12.88 9.66 -1.38
CA HIS A 43 -13.45 10.73 -2.22
C HIS A 43 -14.21 10.17 -3.42
N HIS A 44 -13.71 9.07 -3.98
CA HIS A 44 -14.32 8.35 -5.09
C HIS A 44 -13.93 6.90 -5.01
N LEU A 45 -14.88 6.02 -5.27
CA LEU A 45 -14.64 4.58 -5.38
C LEU A 45 -15.34 4.06 -6.62
N GLY A 46 -14.57 3.71 -7.63
CA GLY A 46 -15.02 3.06 -8.84
C GLY A 46 -14.75 1.56 -8.79
N ARG A 47 -15.03 0.90 -9.89
CA ARG A 47 -14.84 -0.55 -10.02
C ARG A 47 -13.35 -0.94 -10.05
N LEU A 48 -12.50 -0.14 -10.69
CA LEU A 48 -11.08 -0.42 -10.91
C LEU A 48 -10.16 0.75 -10.52
N GLU A 49 -10.71 1.74 -9.82
CA GLU A 49 -9.99 2.94 -9.39
C GLU A 49 -10.61 3.54 -8.14
N ALA A 50 -9.85 4.34 -7.42
CA ALA A 50 -10.33 5.09 -6.27
C ALA A 50 -9.48 6.32 -6.01
N ASP A 51 -10.09 7.35 -5.41
CA ASP A 51 -9.39 8.49 -4.84
C ASP A 51 -9.61 8.49 -3.34
N VAL A 52 -8.52 8.39 -2.58
CA VAL A 52 -8.56 8.21 -1.13
C VAL A 52 -7.51 9.07 -0.46
N THR A 53 -7.88 9.72 0.65
CA THR A 53 -6.91 10.33 1.56
C THR A 53 -6.59 9.35 2.67
N GLU A 54 -5.31 9.11 2.90
CA GLU A 54 -4.79 8.24 3.93
C GLU A 54 -3.65 8.94 4.68
N GLY A 55 -3.36 8.51 5.88
CA GLY A 55 -2.25 9.05 6.64
C GLY A 55 -2.17 8.54 8.06
N SER A 56 -1.13 8.96 8.75
CA SER A 56 -0.89 8.69 10.17
C SER A 56 0.19 9.65 10.68
N GLY A 57 0.19 9.91 11.97
CA GLY A 57 1.27 10.65 12.63
C GLY A 57 1.52 12.07 12.08
N GLY A 58 0.48 12.76 11.63
CA GLY A 58 0.58 14.13 11.12
C GLY A 58 1.00 14.22 9.65
N ILE A 59 1.15 13.10 8.95
CA ILE A 59 1.44 13.03 7.53
C ILE A 59 0.23 12.43 6.82
N TRP A 60 -0.28 13.11 5.82
CA TRP A 60 -1.37 12.62 4.99
C TRP A 60 -1.04 12.76 3.52
N GLU A 61 -1.65 11.91 2.70
CA GLU A 61 -1.60 12.01 1.25
C GLU A 61 -2.93 11.59 0.63
N ARG A 62 -3.28 12.25 -0.45
CA ARG A 62 -4.36 11.84 -1.33
C ARG A 62 -3.77 11.01 -2.45
N LEU A 63 -4.32 9.82 -2.62
CA LEU A 63 -3.83 8.83 -3.56
C LEU A 63 -4.90 8.49 -4.58
N HIS A 64 -4.49 8.44 -5.84
CA HIS A 64 -5.28 7.82 -6.89
C HIS A 64 -4.81 6.38 -7.05
N TYR A 65 -5.71 5.44 -6.78
CA TYR A 65 -5.50 4.01 -6.97
C TYR A 65 -6.02 3.60 -8.33
N ASP A 66 -5.25 2.80 -9.06
CA ASP A 66 -5.65 2.18 -10.33
C ASP A 66 -5.26 0.71 -10.27
N TRP A 67 -6.25 -0.18 -10.36
CA TRP A 67 -6.06 -1.64 -10.42
C TRP A 67 -6.75 -2.23 -11.65
N SER A 68 -6.81 -1.48 -12.75
CA SER A 68 -7.36 -1.93 -14.02
C SER A 68 -6.54 -3.06 -14.66
N ASP A 69 -5.24 -3.16 -14.34
CA ASP A 69 -4.39 -4.29 -14.68
C ASP A 69 -4.45 -5.33 -13.54
N PRO A 70 -4.86 -6.59 -13.81
CA PRO A 70 -4.99 -7.63 -12.77
C PRO A 70 -3.66 -8.00 -12.10
N ASN A 71 -2.53 -7.66 -12.70
CA ASN A 71 -1.19 -7.95 -12.17
C ASN A 71 -0.45 -6.71 -11.65
N ARG A 72 -1.14 -5.58 -11.57
CA ARG A 72 -0.48 -4.32 -11.19
C ARG A 72 -1.46 -3.36 -10.53
N VAL A 73 -1.01 -2.73 -9.44
CA VAL A 73 -1.74 -1.61 -8.81
C VAL A 73 -0.83 -0.41 -8.76
N VAL A 74 -1.30 0.72 -9.26
CA VAL A 74 -0.59 1.99 -9.24
C VAL A 74 -1.28 2.94 -8.27
N LEU A 75 -0.52 3.46 -7.31
CA LEU A 75 -0.96 4.50 -6.38
C LEU A 75 -0.17 5.77 -6.70
N LYS A 76 -0.84 6.78 -7.19
CA LYS A 76 -0.22 8.07 -7.48
C LYS A 76 -0.61 9.08 -6.40
N THR A 77 0.38 9.72 -5.77
CA THR A 77 0.14 10.83 -4.86
C THR A 77 -0.33 12.04 -5.66
N THR A 78 -1.56 12.47 -5.42
CA THR A 78 -2.16 13.63 -6.10
C THR A 78 -2.12 14.88 -5.24
N ASP A 79 -2.09 14.71 -3.92
CA ASP A 79 -1.88 15.79 -2.94
C ASP A 79 -1.32 15.21 -1.64
N SER A 80 -0.64 16.04 -0.86
CA SER A 80 -0.07 15.65 0.43
C SER A 80 0.43 16.90 1.14
N ASN A 81 0.56 16.83 2.47
CA ASN A 81 1.22 17.89 3.21
C ASN A 81 2.75 17.85 3.15
N VAL A 82 3.35 16.78 2.59
CA VAL A 82 4.83 16.64 2.53
C VAL A 82 5.33 16.11 1.19
N TRP A 83 4.51 15.35 0.45
CA TRP A 83 4.93 14.69 -0.80
C TRP A 83 4.33 15.37 -2.03
N GLY A 84 5.03 15.30 -3.14
CA GLY A 84 4.60 15.86 -4.42
C GLY A 84 5.32 15.20 -5.59
N GLY A 85 5.24 15.83 -6.75
CA GLY A 85 5.95 15.39 -7.96
C GLY A 85 5.62 13.96 -8.37
N ALA A 86 6.65 13.11 -8.45
CA ALA A 86 6.54 11.72 -8.89
C ALA A 86 6.19 10.74 -7.77
N SER A 87 5.85 11.22 -6.57
CA SER A 87 5.56 10.36 -5.41
C SER A 87 4.42 9.39 -5.69
N GLY A 88 4.57 8.16 -5.20
CA GLY A 88 3.58 7.11 -5.34
C GLY A 88 4.16 5.72 -5.11
N HIS A 89 3.33 4.71 -5.32
CA HIS A 89 3.68 3.31 -5.19
C HIS A 89 3.23 2.54 -6.42
N THR A 90 4.00 1.54 -6.82
CA THR A 90 3.59 0.58 -7.84
C THR A 90 3.79 -0.83 -7.32
N TYR A 91 2.72 -1.61 -7.29
CA TYR A 91 2.71 -3.03 -6.95
C TYR A 91 2.64 -3.84 -8.22
N THR A 92 3.53 -4.84 -8.36
CA THR A 92 3.51 -5.79 -9.46
C THR A 92 3.43 -7.20 -8.90
N PHE A 93 2.51 -8.01 -9.40
CA PHE A 93 2.25 -9.37 -8.93
C PHE A 93 2.69 -10.38 -9.98
N THR A 94 3.44 -11.39 -9.54
CA THR A 94 3.87 -12.50 -10.37
C THR A 94 3.47 -13.82 -9.72
N ARG A 95 2.57 -14.58 -10.38
CA ARG A 95 2.14 -15.90 -9.90
C ARG A 95 3.26 -16.91 -10.10
N GLN A 96 3.53 -17.70 -9.08
CA GLN A 96 4.53 -18.76 -9.14
C GLN A 96 3.86 -20.13 -9.36
N PRO A 97 4.56 -21.09 -9.99
CA PRO A 97 4.02 -22.44 -10.24
C PRO A 97 3.59 -23.17 -8.97
N ASN A 98 4.19 -22.86 -7.82
CA ASN A 98 3.86 -23.47 -6.52
C ASN A 98 2.61 -22.88 -5.85
N GLY A 99 1.90 -21.97 -6.51
CA GLY A 99 0.68 -21.33 -5.99
C GLY A 99 0.92 -20.08 -5.15
N THR A 100 2.18 -19.68 -4.92
CA THR A 100 2.50 -18.42 -4.26
C THR A 100 2.49 -17.25 -5.25
N THR A 101 2.51 -16.03 -4.73
CA THR A 101 2.61 -14.81 -5.52
C THR A 101 3.82 -14.00 -5.04
N ASP A 102 4.65 -13.59 -5.97
CA ASP A 102 5.69 -12.60 -5.70
C ASP A 102 5.11 -11.20 -5.87
N ILE A 103 5.37 -10.34 -4.89
CA ILE A 103 4.93 -8.95 -4.91
C ILE A 103 6.16 -8.05 -4.91
N ASP A 104 6.31 -7.27 -5.96
CA ASP A 104 7.35 -6.26 -6.09
C ASP A 104 6.71 -4.88 -5.94
N VAL A 105 7.25 -4.06 -5.04
CA VAL A 105 6.76 -2.70 -4.78
C VAL A 105 7.87 -1.71 -5.04
N VAL A 106 7.56 -0.71 -5.85
CA VAL A 106 8.42 0.46 -6.05
C VAL A 106 7.76 1.63 -5.34
N VAL A 107 8.46 2.21 -4.37
CA VAL A 107 8.01 3.40 -3.64
C VAL A 107 8.85 4.58 -4.09
N VAL A 108 8.20 5.61 -4.60
CA VAL A 108 8.85 6.88 -4.99
C VAL A 108 8.40 7.97 -4.03
N ARG A 109 9.37 8.70 -3.46
CA ARG A 109 9.10 9.82 -2.57
C ARG A 109 9.85 11.05 -3.01
N GLU A 110 9.11 12.08 -3.34
CA GLU A 110 9.62 13.41 -3.70
C GLU A 110 9.02 14.43 -2.74
N GLY A 111 9.88 15.07 -1.93
CA GLY A 111 9.43 16.07 -0.98
C GLY A 111 9.03 17.37 -1.67
N LYS A 112 7.85 17.92 -1.35
CA LYS A 112 7.40 19.20 -1.91
C LYS A 112 7.78 20.41 -1.06
N ASN A 113 8.30 20.18 0.14
CA ASN A 113 8.73 21.23 1.07
C ASN A 113 9.91 20.72 1.91
N LEU A 114 10.43 21.55 2.80
CA LEU A 114 11.58 21.20 3.62
C LEU A 114 11.34 19.94 4.47
N LYS A 115 10.16 19.82 5.07
CA LYS A 115 9.77 18.65 5.86
C LYS A 115 9.76 17.38 5.01
N GLY A 116 9.18 17.43 3.82
CA GLY A 116 9.16 16.31 2.88
C GLY A 116 10.57 15.94 2.39
N TRP A 117 11.40 16.93 2.12
CA TRP A 117 12.79 16.70 1.72
C TRP A 117 13.58 15.99 2.83
N MET A 118 13.46 16.43 4.08
CA MET A 118 14.10 15.79 5.23
C MET A 118 13.61 14.35 5.45
N LEU A 119 12.31 14.13 5.33
CA LEU A 119 11.72 12.78 5.42
C LEU A 119 12.24 11.88 4.29
N GLY A 120 12.40 12.41 3.10
CA GLY A 120 12.96 11.69 1.96
C GLY A 120 14.41 11.24 2.21
N LEU A 121 15.24 12.07 2.86
CA LEU A 121 16.59 11.69 3.27
C LEU A 121 16.58 10.56 4.31
N VAL A 122 15.69 10.63 5.30
CA VAL A 122 15.54 9.58 6.32
C VAL A 122 15.09 8.26 5.66
N LEU A 123 14.14 8.30 4.72
CA LEU A 123 13.71 7.12 3.97
C LEU A 123 14.85 6.51 3.14
N GLY A 124 15.73 7.33 2.59
CA GLY A 124 16.89 6.87 1.84
C GLY A 124 17.96 6.16 2.69
N THR A 125 17.94 6.34 4.01
CA THR A 125 18.92 5.76 4.95
C THR A 125 18.37 4.58 5.73
N ILE A 126 17.45 4.82 6.67
CA ILE A 126 16.87 3.80 7.57
C ILE A 126 15.45 3.40 7.19
N GLY A 127 14.77 4.22 6.39
CA GLY A 127 13.36 4.05 6.04
C GLY A 127 13.06 2.77 5.26
N ARG A 128 14.06 2.22 4.52
CA ARG A 128 13.89 0.95 3.81
C ARG A 128 13.53 -0.18 4.78
N ARG A 129 14.17 -0.23 5.95
CA ARG A 129 13.88 -1.24 6.98
C ARG A 129 12.47 -1.07 7.53
N VAL A 130 12.06 0.17 7.77
CA VAL A 130 10.72 0.49 8.26
C VAL A 130 9.65 0.12 7.23
N LEU A 131 9.85 0.49 5.98
CA LEU A 131 8.93 0.16 4.89
C LEU A 131 8.87 -1.34 4.62
N LYS A 132 10.00 -2.03 4.67
CA LYS A 132 10.06 -3.49 4.53
C LYS A 132 9.24 -4.17 5.63
N LYS A 133 9.39 -3.74 6.89
CA LYS A 133 8.65 -4.29 8.01
C LYS A 133 7.14 -4.02 7.89
N ALA A 134 6.77 -2.81 7.49
CA ALA A 134 5.38 -2.45 7.24
C ALA A 134 4.76 -3.31 6.13
N PHE A 135 5.50 -3.55 5.06
CA PHE A 135 5.08 -4.41 3.96
C PHE A 135 4.91 -5.87 4.40
N GLU A 136 5.88 -6.43 5.13
CA GLU A 136 5.78 -7.76 5.72
C GLU A 136 4.52 -7.90 6.59
N ASN A 137 4.26 -6.91 7.43
CA ASN A 137 3.08 -6.91 8.31
C ASN A 137 1.78 -6.89 7.52
N SER A 138 1.70 -6.09 6.45
CA SER A 138 0.53 -6.02 5.58
C SER A 138 0.29 -7.34 4.85
N VAL A 139 1.33 -7.96 4.34
CA VAL A 139 1.25 -9.28 3.70
C VAL A 139 0.69 -10.32 4.67
N LYS A 140 1.21 -10.38 5.88
CA LYS A 140 0.75 -11.30 6.92
C LYS A 140 -0.69 -11.03 7.34
N ALA A 141 -1.07 -9.75 7.46
CA ALA A 141 -2.44 -9.36 7.83
C ALA A 141 -3.45 -9.80 6.76
N ILE A 142 -3.12 -9.65 5.49
CA ILE A 142 -3.97 -10.10 4.38
C ILE A 142 -4.05 -11.62 4.34
N GLU A 143 -2.95 -12.34 4.56
CA GLU A 143 -2.94 -13.80 4.66
C GLU A 143 -3.82 -14.29 5.82
N ALA A 144 -3.75 -13.65 6.97
CA ALA A 144 -4.56 -13.97 8.15
C ALA A 144 -6.06 -13.75 7.90
N ARG A 145 -6.43 -12.68 7.20
CA ARG A 145 -7.79 -12.39 6.77
C ARG A 145 -8.34 -13.51 5.87
N LYS A 146 -7.54 -13.99 4.93
CA LYS A 146 -7.87 -15.11 4.05
C LYS A 146 -8.12 -16.39 4.86
N GLY A 147 -7.24 -16.70 5.83
CA GLY A 147 -7.38 -17.86 6.72
C GLY A 147 -8.65 -17.78 7.56
N ALA A 148 -8.97 -16.64 8.13
CA ALA A 148 -10.21 -16.41 8.88
C ALA A 148 -11.46 -16.59 8.00
N ALA A 149 -11.45 -16.07 6.78
CA ALA A 149 -12.56 -16.24 5.83
C ALA A 149 -12.77 -17.72 5.46
N ARG A 150 -11.70 -18.49 5.28
CA ARG A 150 -11.79 -19.95 5.03
C ARG A 150 -12.36 -20.69 6.22
N ALA A 151 -11.92 -20.38 7.43
CA ALA A 151 -12.44 -20.98 8.65
C ALA A 151 -13.93 -20.69 8.83
N ALA A 152 -14.36 -19.46 8.59
CA ALA A 152 -15.77 -19.08 8.64
C ALA A 152 -16.61 -19.80 7.56
N GLY A 153 -16.06 -19.99 6.37
CA GLY A 153 -16.71 -20.70 5.27
C GLY A 153 -16.82 -22.21 5.49
N ALA A 154 -16.01 -22.79 6.37
CA ALA A 154 -16.03 -24.21 6.71
C ALA A 154 -17.09 -24.56 7.76
N LEU A 155 -17.67 -23.57 8.42
CA LEU A 155 -18.76 -23.73 9.40
C LEU A 155 -20.14 -23.68 8.71
#